data_e31e55178a2656e2d31c2fc11094a340
#
_entry.id   e31e55178a2656e2d31c2fc11094a340
#
_cell.length_a   1.000
_cell.length_b   1.000
_cell.length_c   1.000
_cell.angle_alpha   90.00
_cell.angle_beta   90.00
_cell.angle_gamma   90.00
#
_symmetry.space_group_name_H-M   'P 1'
#
loop_
_entity.id
_entity.type
_entity.pdbx_description
1 polymer ?
#
loop_
_entity_poly.entity_id
_entity_poly.type
_entity_poly.pdbx_seq_one_letter_code
_entity_poly.pdbx_strand_id
1 'polypeptide(L)'
;MTDATLLTGKRGTGKSLNAVKTIQQYLQQGRVVATNLDLFVEHLLSPNSRTICYRLPDVPFSEVLNHPLFPQGNPNPIDESRNGLLVLDECAGFLNSRDWKDKDRTALIAFLAQSRKFGWDLILIAQGPSMIDKQIRTELCDMHGVCRETSKIGIPFITAFMRSIFGIKVMLPKMHVVSYYYGFGASAVKSYVDIFRTSDVKNGYNTLQKISAEYGQQGISSNLSPWHLRGRYMTRWQIMKRVIIGSLVFGFVFGVGSGIVGHKLFLSRQPSSVVVAPIIKTDETVFVTGKMQNEGVVTVILSDGRMEQSYEYKIDELGTKFKVGSVWYKEKS
;
A
#
# COMPACT_ATOMS: atom_id res chain seq x y z
N MET A 1 -14.18 -4.30 -25.48
CA MET A 1 -14.26 -2.95 -26.04
C MET A 1 -12.90 -2.32 -25.85
N THR A 2 -12.25 -2.09 -26.96
CA THR A 2 -10.89 -1.58 -27.08
C THR A 2 -10.95 -0.10 -27.34
N ASP A 3 -11.14 0.68 -26.30
CA ASP A 3 -11.37 2.10 -26.45
C ASP A 3 -10.23 2.87 -25.79
N ALA A 4 -9.74 3.90 -26.46
CA ALA A 4 -8.87 4.85 -25.83
C ALA A 4 -9.69 5.73 -24.88
N THR A 5 -9.41 5.64 -23.60
CA THR A 5 -10.17 6.32 -22.54
C THR A 5 -9.34 7.43 -21.91
N LEU A 6 -9.89 8.65 -21.83
CA LEU A 6 -9.34 9.72 -21.00
C LEU A 6 -10.05 9.78 -19.65
N LEU A 7 -9.36 9.49 -18.56
CA LEU A 7 -9.86 9.64 -17.18
C LEU A 7 -9.53 11.03 -16.64
N THR A 8 -10.55 11.74 -16.18
CA THR A 8 -10.39 13.09 -15.61
C THR A 8 -11.10 13.23 -14.26
N GLY A 9 -10.74 14.26 -13.52
CA GLY A 9 -11.35 14.59 -12.23
C GLY A 9 -10.39 15.31 -11.31
N LYS A 10 -10.92 15.93 -10.27
CA LYS A 10 -10.13 16.64 -9.26
C LYS A 10 -9.20 15.70 -8.49
N ARG A 11 -8.25 16.25 -7.74
CA ARG A 11 -7.39 15.45 -6.85
C ARG A 11 -8.23 14.66 -5.85
N GLY A 12 -7.83 13.42 -5.59
CA GLY A 12 -8.51 12.53 -4.62
C GLY A 12 -9.79 11.87 -5.11
N THR A 13 -10.25 12.12 -6.35
CA THR A 13 -11.49 11.53 -6.88
C THR A 13 -11.36 10.07 -7.31
N GLY A 14 -10.15 9.48 -7.26
CA GLY A 14 -9.93 8.07 -7.53
C GLY A 14 -9.58 7.74 -8.98
N LYS A 15 -9.02 8.67 -9.75
CA LYS A 15 -8.58 8.42 -11.15
C LYS A 15 -7.59 7.27 -11.25
N SER A 16 -6.43 7.41 -10.62
CA SER A 16 -5.38 6.38 -10.62
C SER A 16 -5.87 5.08 -9.97
N LEU A 17 -6.76 5.17 -8.97
CA LEU A 17 -7.40 4.02 -8.34
C LEU A 17 -8.31 3.23 -9.31
N ASN A 18 -9.08 3.93 -10.17
CA ASN A 18 -9.88 3.31 -11.22
C ASN A 18 -9.00 2.65 -12.28
N ALA A 19 -7.93 3.32 -12.68
CA ALA A 19 -6.96 2.74 -13.61
C ALA A 19 -6.31 1.48 -13.04
N VAL A 20 -5.92 1.47 -11.76
CA VAL A 20 -5.36 0.29 -11.09
C VAL A 20 -6.38 -0.85 -10.99
N LYS A 21 -7.66 -0.55 -10.78
CA LYS A 21 -8.75 -1.55 -10.86
C LYS A 21 -8.82 -2.18 -12.26
N THR A 22 -8.74 -1.37 -13.30
CA THR A 22 -8.74 -1.87 -14.69
C THR A 22 -7.47 -2.66 -14.98
N ILE A 23 -6.29 -2.19 -14.54
CA ILE A 23 -5.03 -2.93 -14.62
C ILE A 23 -5.17 -4.31 -13.97
N GLN A 24 -5.75 -4.38 -12.76
CA GLN A 24 -5.97 -5.64 -12.06
C GLN A 24 -6.82 -6.61 -12.89
N GLN A 25 -7.89 -6.12 -13.52
CA GLN A 25 -8.76 -6.94 -14.37
C GLN A 25 -8.01 -7.52 -15.57
N TYR A 26 -7.19 -6.70 -16.27
CA TYR A 26 -6.37 -7.14 -17.38
C TYR A 26 -5.32 -8.18 -16.97
N LEU A 27 -4.61 -7.91 -15.89
CA LEU A 27 -3.62 -8.85 -15.35
C LEU A 27 -4.24 -10.18 -14.90
N GLN A 28 -5.46 -10.15 -14.32
CA GLN A 28 -6.19 -11.36 -13.94
C GLN A 28 -6.62 -12.21 -15.15
N GLN A 29 -6.87 -11.56 -16.28
CA GLN A 29 -7.15 -12.23 -17.57
C GLN A 29 -5.87 -12.73 -18.25
N GLY A 30 -4.70 -12.52 -17.68
CA GLY A 30 -3.41 -12.89 -18.28
C GLY A 30 -2.95 -11.96 -19.40
N ARG A 31 -3.56 -10.79 -19.55
CA ARG A 31 -3.24 -9.78 -20.57
C ARG A 31 -2.05 -8.93 -20.09
N VAL A 32 -1.24 -8.50 -21.03
CA VAL A 32 -0.06 -7.67 -20.77
C VAL A 32 -0.49 -6.25 -20.37
N VAL A 33 0.22 -5.67 -19.39
CA VAL A 33 0.01 -4.29 -18.97
C VAL A 33 1.31 -3.52 -19.01
N ALA A 34 1.27 -2.27 -19.49
CA ALA A 34 2.37 -1.32 -19.41
C ALA A 34 1.87 -0.01 -18.77
N THR A 35 2.58 0.52 -17.79
CA THR A 35 2.16 1.73 -17.08
C THR A 35 3.34 2.49 -16.46
N ASN A 36 3.20 3.79 -16.30
CA ASN A 36 4.11 4.62 -15.53
C ASN A 36 3.74 4.71 -14.03
N LEU A 37 2.77 3.91 -13.56
CA LEU A 37 2.44 3.79 -12.14
C LEU A 37 3.32 2.75 -11.45
N ASP A 38 3.72 3.03 -10.21
CA ASP A 38 4.41 2.06 -9.35
C ASP A 38 3.40 1.08 -8.76
N LEU A 39 3.36 -0.14 -9.32
CA LEU A 39 2.42 -1.18 -8.93
C LEU A 39 3.05 -2.21 -7.98
N PHE A 40 2.27 -2.63 -7.00
CA PHE A 40 2.56 -3.76 -6.13
C PHE A 40 1.73 -4.97 -6.60
N VAL A 41 2.26 -5.69 -7.58
CA VAL A 41 1.53 -6.75 -8.33
C VAL A 41 1.10 -7.89 -7.40
N GLU A 42 1.85 -8.12 -6.32
CA GLU A 42 1.56 -9.10 -5.27
C GLU A 42 0.26 -8.81 -4.49
N HIS A 43 -0.19 -7.56 -4.50
CA HIS A 43 -1.47 -7.17 -3.88
C HIS A 43 -2.64 -7.16 -4.87
N LEU A 44 -2.35 -7.22 -6.17
CA LEU A 44 -3.36 -7.18 -7.23
C LEU A 44 -3.74 -8.56 -7.74
N LEU A 45 -2.82 -9.53 -7.65
CA LEU A 45 -2.94 -10.82 -8.29
C LEU A 45 -2.82 -11.99 -7.29
N SER A 46 -3.26 -13.16 -7.72
CA SER A 46 -3.06 -14.39 -6.96
C SER A 46 -1.57 -14.74 -6.87
N PRO A 47 -1.12 -15.42 -5.79
CA PRO A 47 0.29 -15.81 -5.61
C PRO A 47 0.85 -16.72 -6.72
N ASN A 48 -0.02 -17.31 -7.51
CA ASN A 48 0.36 -18.22 -8.61
C ASN A 48 0.42 -17.54 -9.97
N SER A 49 0.02 -16.26 -10.06
CA SER A 49 0.01 -15.53 -11.32
C SER A 49 1.42 -15.33 -11.86
N ARG A 50 1.59 -15.56 -13.15
CA ARG A 50 2.83 -15.31 -13.92
C ARG A 50 2.68 -14.15 -14.90
N THR A 51 1.57 -13.42 -14.83
CA THR A 51 1.26 -12.33 -15.77
C THR A 51 2.32 -11.24 -15.69
N ILE A 52 2.73 -10.73 -16.84
CA ILE A 52 3.80 -9.74 -16.98
C ILE A 52 3.17 -8.34 -16.90
N CYS A 53 3.81 -7.46 -16.13
CA CYS A 53 3.48 -6.04 -16.06
C CYS A 53 4.77 -5.23 -16.29
N TYR A 54 4.73 -4.32 -17.25
CA TYR A 54 5.86 -3.45 -17.57
C TYR A 54 5.70 -2.09 -16.87
N ARG A 55 6.77 -1.66 -16.22
CA ARG A 55 6.89 -0.31 -15.67
C ARG A 55 7.61 0.56 -16.68
N LEU A 56 6.92 1.58 -17.17
CA LEU A 56 7.44 2.58 -18.10
C LEU A 56 8.19 3.69 -17.37
N PRO A 57 9.00 4.50 -18.07
CA PRO A 57 9.51 5.76 -17.54
C PRO A 57 8.37 6.62 -16.99
N ASP A 58 8.66 7.45 -16.01
CA ASP A 58 7.67 8.38 -15.43
C ASP A 58 7.07 9.31 -16.49
N VAL A 59 7.94 9.84 -17.36
CA VAL A 59 7.55 10.52 -18.60
C VAL A 59 7.96 9.58 -19.74
N PRO A 60 7.03 9.00 -20.47
CA PRO A 60 7.34 8.11 -21.58
C PRO A 60 7.90 8.90 -22.75
N PHE A 61 9.12 8.58 -23.16
CA PHE A 61 9.72 9.11 -24.38
C PHE A 61 9.33 8.26 -25.58
N SER A 62 9.21 8.90 -26.74
CA SER A 62 8.86 8.20 -28.00
C SER A 62 9.87 7.12 -28.37
N GLU A 63 11.16 7.34 -28.11
CA GLU A 63 12.24 6.37 -28.34
C GLU A 63 12.02 5.07 -27.55
N VAL A 64 11.50 5.16 -26.32
CA VAL A 64 11.22 4.01 -25.49
C VAL A 64 10.04 3.19 -26.02
N LEU A 65 8.97 3.86 -26.44
CA LEU A 65 7.76 3.20 -26.94
C LEU A 65 7.90 2.67 -28.37
N ASN A 66 8.73 3.31 -29.18
CA ASN A 66 9.04 2.87 -30.56
C ASN A 66 10.24 1.90 -30.61
N HIS A 67 10.85 1.58 -29.45
CA HIS A 67 11.99 0.68 -29.42
C HIS A 67 11.58 -0.75 -29.85
N PRO A 68 12.36 -1.45 -30.67
CA PRO A 68 12.02 -2.81 -31.12
C PRO A 68 11.79 -3.83 -29.98
N LEU A 69 12.37 -3.59 -28.80
CA LEU A 69 12.16 -4.41 -27.63
C LEU A 69 10.96 -3.99 -26.77
N PHE A 70 10.22 -2.93 -27.15
CA PHE A 70 8.97 -2.61 -26.48
C PHE A 70 7.95 -3.70 -26.82
N PRO A 71 7.28 -4.29 -25.80
CA PRO A 71 6.39 -5.41 -26.03
C PRO A 71 5.18 -5.01 -26.85
N GLN A 72 4.70 -5.93 -27.67
CA GLN A 72 3.37 -5.81 -28.25
C GLN A 72 2.34 -6.13 -27.16
N GLY A 73 1.28 -5.35 -27.11
CA GLY A 73 0.17 -5.59 -26.18
C GLY A 73 -0.58 -6.88 -26.51
N ASN A 74 -0.74 -7.13 -27.81
CA ASN A 74 -1.34 -8.34 -28.35
C ASN A 74 -0.56 -8.81 -29.58
N PRO A 75 0.03 -10.01 -29.55
CA PRO A 75 0.72 -10.56 -30.73
C PRO A 75 -0.23 -10.97 -31.86
N ASN A 76 -1.53 -11.10 -31.59
CA ASN A 76 -2.56 -11.39 -32.58
C ASN A 76 -3.53 -10.21 -32.73
N PRO A 77 -3.28 -9.26 -33.65
CA PRO A 77 -4.08 -8.04 -33.78
C PRO A 77 -5.51 -8.29 -34.28
N ILE A 78 -5.84 -9.50 -34.74
CA ILE A 78 -7.18 -9.86 -35.19
C ILE A 78 -8.14 -10.05 -34.00
N ASP A 79 -7.62 -10.56 -32.89
CA ASP A 79 -8.41 -10.78 -31.66
C ASP A 79 -8.18 -9.63 -30.68
N GLU A 80 -8.89 -8.54 -30.85
CA GLU A 80 -8.82 -7.36 -29.97
C GLU A 80 -9.21 -7.67 -28.51
N SER A 81 -9.91 -8.76 -28.25
CA SER A 81 -10.29 -9.15 -26.88
C SER A 81 -9.07 -9.47 -26.00
N ARG A 82 -7.93 -9.70 -26.62
CA ARG A 82 -6.64 -10.01 -25.95
C ARG A 82 -5.68 -8.83 -25.91
N ASN A 83 -6.08 -7.66 -26.35
CA ASN A 83 -5.23 -6.48 -26.30
C ASN A 83 -4.68 -6.25 -24.90
N GLY A 84 -3.41 -5.86 -24.81
CA GLY A 84 -2.79 -5.37 -23.59
C GLY A 84 -3.38 -4.01 -23.19
N LEU A 85 -3.02 -3.54 -22.01
CA LEU A 85 -3.45 -2.23 -21.49
C LEU A 85 -2.24 -1.32 -21.30
N LEU A 86 -2.25 -0.15 -21.95
CA LEU A 86 -1.29 0.91 -21.74
C LEU A 86 -1.93 2.01 -20.89
N VAL A 87 -1.41 2.24 -19.70
CA VAL A 87 -1.93 3.26 -18.78
C VAL A 87 -0.86 4.31 -18.51
N LEU A 88 -1.19 5.57 -18.77
CA LEU A 88 -0.30 6.71 -18.52
C LEU A 88 -0.96 7.67 -17.53
N ASP A 89 -0.33 7.90 -16.40
CA ASP A 89 -0.79 8.88 -15.40
C ASP A 89 -0.06 10.21 -15.55
N GLU A 90 -0.69 11.27 -15.05
CA GLU A 90 -0.24 12.67 -15.11
C GLU A 90 0.11 13.14 -16.54
N CYS A 91 -0.68 12.72 -17.52
CA CYS A 91 -0.45 13.00 -18.95
C CYS A 91 -0.38 14.51 -19.29
N ALA A 92 -0.95 15.36 -18.44
CA ALA A 92 -0.86 16.82 -18.61
C ALA A 92 0.59 17.34 -18.59
N GLY A 93 1.53 16.59 -18.02
CA GLY A 93 2.95 16.94 -17.98
C GLY A 93 3.67 16.80 -19.32
N PHE A 94 3.25 15.88 -20.17
CA PHE A 94 3.93 15.55 -21.43
C PHE A 94 3.02 15.54 -22.68
N LEU A 95 1.70 15.56 -22.51
CA LEU A 95 0.73 15.65 -23.60
C LEU A 95 0.01 17.00 -23.67
N ASN A 96 0.60 18.06 -23.11
CA ASN A 96 0.04 19.39 -23.13
C ASN A 96 0.30 20.08 -24.47
N SER A 97 -0.67 20.83 -24.97
CA SER A 97 -0.57 21.59 -26.23
C SER A 97 0.44 22.75 -26.22
N ARG A 98 0.92 23.16 -25.04
CA ARG A 98 1.86 24.31 -24.90
C ARG A 98 3.25 23.99 -25.44
N ASP A 99 3.65 22.72 -25.44
CA ASP A 99 4.97 22.26 -25.89
C ASP A 99 4.94 21.68 -27.32
N TRP A 100 4.21 22.37 -28.23
CA TRP A 100 3.96 21.91 -29.58
C TRP A 100 5.22 21.79 -30.46
N LYS A 101 6.34 22.39 -30.09
CA LYS A 101 7.63 22.31 -30.81
C LYS A 101 8.45 21.07 -30.44
N ASP A 102 8.06 20.34 -29.42
CA ASP A 102 8.77 19.15 -29.01
C ASP A 102 8.54 18.00 -30.02
N LYS A 103 9.63 17.58 -30.67
CA LYS A 103 9.60 16.47 -31.64
C LYS A 103 9.26 15.14 -30.98
N ASP A 104 9.72 14.94 -29.75
CA ASP A 104 9.45 13.72 -29.01
C ASP A 104 7.96 13.59 -28.69
N ARG A 105 7.31 14.69 -28.30
CA ARG A 105 5.86 14.75 -28.09
C ARG A 105 5.08 14.37 -29.38
N THR A 106 5.50 14.87 -30.55
CA THR A 106 4.83 14.55 -31.81
C THR A 106 4.95 13.05 -32.13
N ALA A 107 6.12 12.47 -31.93
CA ALA A 107 6.35 11.04 -32.11
C ALA A 107 5.59 10.19 -31.08
N LEU A 108 5.48 10.65 -29.85
CA LEU A 108 4.66 10.02 -28.80
C LEU A 108 3.17 10.01 -29.20
N ILE A 109 2.62 11.14 -29.67
CA ILE A 109 1.23 11.20 -30.15
C ILE A 109 1.02 10.25 -31.33
N ALA A 110 1.97 10.20 -32.27
CA ALA A 110 1.89 9.28 -33.41
C ALA A 110 1.89 7.80 -32.98
N PHE A 111 2.67 7.44 -31.95
CA PHE A 111 2.63 6.11 -31.37
C PHE A 111 1.29 5.82 -30.71
N LEU A 112 0.77 6.73 -29.89
CA LEU A 112 -0.51 6.57 -29.21
C LEU A 112 -1.66 6.43 -30.21
N ALA A 113 -1.65 7.19 -31.31
CA ALA A 113 -2.64 7.07 -32.39
C ALA A 113 -2.61 5.70 -33.10
N GLN A 114 -1.47 5.00 -33.02
CA GLN A 114 -1.32 3.66 -33.59
C GLN A 114 -1.36 2.55 -32.53
N SER A 115 -1.59 2.88 -31.26
CA SER A 115 -1.54 1.92 -30.14
C SER A 115 -2.39 0.67 -30.38
N ARG A 116 -3.56 0.83 -30.97
CA ARG A 116 -4.45 -0.28 -31.36
C ARG A 116 -3.78 -1.26 -32.33
N LYS A 117 -2.97 -0.78 -33.29
CA LYS A 117 -2.24 -1.64 -34.23
C LYS A 117 -1.15 -2.47 -33.55
N PHE A 118 -0.65 -1.98 -32.41
CA PHE A 118 0.30 -2.68 -31.56
C PHE A 118 -0.40 -3.54 -30.49
N GLY A 119 -1.74 -3.66 -30.57
CA GLY A 119 -2.54 -4.45 -29.65
C GLY A 119 -2.68 -3.85 -28.26
N TRP A 120 -2.69 -2.53 -28.12
CA TRP A 120 -2.86 -1.84 -26.87
C TRP A 120 -4.21 -1.12 -26.77
N ASP A 121 -4.94 -1.39 -25.69
CA ASP A 121 -6.01 -0.52 -25.19
C ASP A 121 -5.36 0.59 -24.37
N LEU A 122 -5.93 1.79 -24.33
CA LEU A 122 -5.28 2.97 -23.80
C LEU A 122 -6.11 3.62 -22.69
N ILE A 123 -5.46 3.93 -21.58
CA ILE A 123 -6.01 4.81 -20.54
C ILE A 123 -5.02 5.96 -20.29
N LEU A 124 -5.47 7.17 -20.55
CA LEU A 124 -4.78 8.41 -20.25
C LEU A 124 -5.42 9.05 -19.01
N ILE A 125 -4.61 9.52 -18.06
CA ILE A 125 -5.12 10.14 -16.84
C ILE A 125 -4.64 11.59 -16.77
N ALA A 126 -5.60 12.50 -16.57
CA ALA A 126 -5.34 13.92 -16.38
C ALA A 126 -6.27 14.54 -15.34
N GLN A 127 -5.94 15.73 -14.83
CA GLN A 127 -6.81 16.43 -13.88
C GLN A 127 -8.04 17.03 -14.54
N GLY A 128 -7.93 17.43 -15.80
CA GLY A 128 -9.04 17.96 -16.58
C GLY A 128 -8.82 17.78 -18.09
N PRO A 129 -9.90 17.70 -18.88
CA PRO A 129 -9.78 17.46 -20.31
C PRO A 129 -9.11 18.62 -21.05
N SER A 130 -9.21 19.86 -20.53
CA SER A 130 -8.56 21.05 -21.12
C SER A 130 -7.04 21.04 -20.97
N MET A 131 -6.48 20.19 -20.10
CA MET A 131 -5.04 20.09 -19.88
C MET A 131 -4.34 19.20 -20.92
N ILE A 132 -5.11 18.43 -21.67
CA ILE A 132 -4.63 17.57 -22.74
C ILE A 132 -4.89 18.23 -24.09
N ASP A 133 -3.98 18.02 -25.02
CA ASP A 133 -4.14 18.52 -26.41
C ASP A 133 -5.49 18.15 -26.98
N LYS A 134 -6.08 19.10 -27.73
CA LYS A 134 -7.37 18.91 -28.38
C LYS A 134 -7.32 17.72 -29.34
N GLN A 135 -6.24 17.57 -30.12
CA GLN A 135 -6.09 16.49 -31.07
C GLN A 135 -6.14 15.11 -30.37
N ILE A 136 -5.40 14.94 -29.30
CA ILE A 136 -5.43 13.68 -28.52
C ILE A 136 -6.83 13.42 -27.98
N ARG A 137 -7.48 14.44 -27.43
CA ARG A 137 -8.79 14.32 -26.84
C ARG A 137 -9.89 14.00 -27.85
N THR A 138 -9.86 14.62 -29.05
CA THR A 138 -10.94 14.47 -30.04
C THR A 138 -10.67 13.37 -31.05
N GLU A 139 -9.39 13.09 -31.36
CA GLU A 139 -9.03 12.15 -32.45
C GLU A 139 -8.58 10.79 -31.89
N LEU A 140 -8.01 10.75 -30.68
CA LEU A 140 -7.48 9.53 -30.12
C LEU A 140 -8.42 8.90 -29.09
N CYS A 141 -9.06 9.70 -28.24
CA CYS A 141 -9.86 9.16 -27.14
C CYS A 141 -11.33 9.03 -27.54
N ASP A 142 -11.83 7.80 -27.59
CA ASP A 142 -13.24 7.50 -27.86
C ASP A 142 -14.11 7.76 -26.64
N MET A 143 -13.56 7.52 -25.44
CA MET A 143 -14.28 7.61 -24.19
C MET A 143 -13.68 8.62 -23.22
N HIS A 144 -14.55 9.29 -22.48
CA HIS A 144 -14.21 10.20 -21.41
C HIS A 144 -14.79 9.72 -20.09
N GLY A 145 -13.94 9.32 -19.16
CA GLY A 145 -14.30 8.94 -17.80
C GLY A 145 -14.14 10.09 -16.82
N VAL A 146 -15.23 10.51 -16.20
CA VAL A 146 -15.23 11.59 -15.19
C VAL A 146 -15.31 11.00 -13.80
N CYS A 147 -14.20 11.12 -13.05
CA CYS A 147 -14.07 10.59 -11.71
C CYS A 147 -14.60 11.58 -10.67
N ARG A 148 -15.44 11.11 -9.75
CA ARG A 148 -16.00 11.87 -8.62
C ARG A 148 -15.92 11.05 -7.33
N GLU A 149 -15.88 11.74 -6.19
CA GLU A 149 -15.93 11.14 -4.87
C GLU A 149 -17.25 11.49 -4.19
N THR A 150 -17.90 10.49 -3.57
CA THR A 150 -19.23 10.68 -2.96
C THR A 150 -19.19 11.25 -1.55
N SER A 151 -18.08 11.16 -0.84
CA SER A 151 -17.96 11.60 0.57
C SER A 151 -18.26 13.10 0.79
N LYS A 152 -18.22 13.89 -0.28
CA LYS A 152 -18.54 15.35 -0.24
C LYS A 152 -20.00 15.65 -0.62
N ILE A 153 -20.77 14.62 -0.96
CA ILE A 153 -22.18 14.73 -1.36
C ILE A 153 -23.05 14.45 -0.15
N GLY A 154 -23.79 15.43 0.31
CA GLY A 154 -24.84 15.22 1.31
C GLY A 154 -26.06 14.55 0.69
N ILE A 155 -26.76 13.73 1.45
CA ILE A 155 -28.05 13.16 1.02
C ILE A 155 -29.10 14.28 1.15
N PRO A 156 -29.71 14.75 0.04
CA PRO A 156 -30.77 15.77 0.10
C PRO A 156 -31.87 15.33 1.10
N PHE A 157 -32.54 16.26 1.70
CA PHE A 157 -33.59 16.04 2.72
C PHE A 157 -33.07 15.44 4.04
N ILE A 158 -32.37 14.28 4.03
CA ILE A 158 -31.82 13.64 5.24
C ILE A 158 -30.79 14.56 5.89
N THR A 159 -29.88 15.12 5.10
CA THR A 159 -28.87 16.05 5.60
C THR A 159 -29.48 17.35 6.12
N ALA A 160 -30.51 17.87 5.45
CA ALA A 160 -31.24 19.06 5.89
C ALA A 160 -31.97 18.81 7.21
N PHE A 161 -32.71 17.69 7.31
CA PHE A 161 -33.44 17.28 8.49
C PHE A 161 -32.54 17.01 9.70
N MET A 162 -31.48 16.21 9.51
CA MET A 162 -30.51 15.87 10.56
C MET A 162 -29.72 17.10 11.03
N ARG A 163 -29.41 18.01 10.12
CA ARG A 163 -28.75 19.27 10.46
C ARG A 163 -29.66 20.18 11.28
N SER A 164 -30.96 20.24 10.96
CA SER A 164 -31.95 21.08 11.68
C SER A 164 -32.20 20.60 13.11
N ILE A 165 -32.22 19.28 13.34
CA ILE A 165 -32.56 18.69 14.64
C ILE A 165 -31.32 18.41 15.50
N PHE A 166 -30.25 17.85 14.89
CA PHE A 166 -29.10 17.34 15.63
C PHE A 166 -27.79 18.08 15.30
N GLY A 167 -27.81 19.07 14.41
CA GLY A 167 -26.59 19.75 13.95
C GLY A 167 -25.62 18.88 13.12
N ILE A 168 -26.01 17.64 12.77
CA ILE A 168 -25.15 16.63 12.14
C ILE A 168 -25.33 16.68 10.62
N LYS A 169 -24.19 16.67 9.87
CA LYS A 169 -24.18 16.51 8.41
C LYS A 169 -24.07 15.01 8.08
N VAL A 170 -25.14 14.45 7.56
CA VAL A 170 -25.12 13.08 7.04
C VAL A 170 -24.56 13.10 5.62
N MET A 171 -23.42 12.48 5.43
CA MET A 171 -22.73 12.38 4.14
C MET A 171 -22.74 10.95 3.64
N LEU A 172 -22.68 10.78 2.32
CA LEU A 172 -22.54 9.45 1.72
C LEU A 172 -21.20 8.80 2.13
N PRO A 173 -21.16 7.47 2.24
CA PRO A 173 -19.89 6.77 2.48
C PRO A 173 -18.89 7.09 1.36
N LYS A 174 -17.60 7.05 1.68
CA LYS A 174 -16.55 7.31 0.73
C LYS A 174 -16.51 6.23 -0.35
N MET A 175 -17.03 6.56 -1.52
CA MET A 175 -17.01 5.74 -2.72
C MET A 175 -16.50 6.58 -3.89
N HIS A 176 -15.93 5.91 -4.88
CA HIS A 176 -15.51 6.53 -6.12
C HIS A 176 -16.50 6.17 -7.23
N VAL A 177 -16.90 7.17 -8.00
CA VAL A 177 -17.86 7.04 -9.09
C VAL A 177 -17.17 7.56 -10.35
N VAL A 178 -17.11 6.74 -11.38
CA VAL A 178 -16.65 7.13 -12.71
C VAL A 178 -17.81 7.06 -13.68
N SER A 179 -18.16 8.20 -14.24
CA SER A 179 -19.16 8.28 -15.30
C SER A 179 -18.45 8.33 -16.64
N TYR A 180 -18.72 7.34 -17.48
CA TYR A 180 -18.13 7.23 -18.80
C TYR A 180 -19.06 7.81 -19.86
N TYR A 181 -18.48 8.56 -20.78
CA TYR A 181 -19.17 9.22 -21.88
C TYR A 181 -18.45 8.90 -23.19
N TYR A 182 -19.19 8.70 -24.26
CA TYR A 182 -18.66 8.72 -25.62
C TYR A 182 -18.51 10.15 -26.10
N GLY A 183 -17.31 10.51 -26.55
CA GLY A 183 -16.96 11.86 -26.97
C GLY A 183 -16.76 12.86 -25.85
N PHE A 184 -16.63 14.13 -26.19
CA PHE A 184 -16.29 15.22 -25.28
C PHE A 184 -17.25 16.42 -25.45
N GLY A 185 -17.45 17.16 -24.35
CA GLY A 185 -18.25 18.39 -24.37
C GLY A 185 -19.76 18.15 -24.30
N ALA A 186 -20.54 19.10 -24.85
CA ALA A 186 -21.99 19.08 -24.74
C ALA A 186 -22.68 17.97 -25.54
N SER A 187 -22.02 17.44 -26.56
CA SER A 187 -22.52 16.33 -27.38
C SER A 187 -22.14 14.94 -26.84
N ALA A 188 -21.46 14.87 -25.74
CA ALA A 188 -21.04 13.58 -25.15
C ALA A 188 -22.24 12.78 -24.65
N VAL A 189 -22.32 11.53 -25.09
CA VAL A 189 -23.39 10.61 -24.69
C VAL A 189 -22.92 9.76 -23.51
N LYS A 190 -23.69 9.75 -22.44
CA LYS A 190 -23.38 8.92 -21.26
C LYS A 190 -23.52 7.44 -21.61
N SER A 191 -22.46 6.66 -21.36
CA SER A 191 -22.40 5.23 -21.62
C SER A 191 -22.79 4.44 -20.36
N TYR A 192 -21.90 4.39 -19.37
CA TYR A 192 -22.12 3.65 -18.14
C TYR A 192 -21.49 4.36 -16.93
N VAL A 193 -21.75 3.83 -15.75
CA VAL A 193 -21.19 4.33 -14.50
C VAL A 193 -20.55 3.17 -13.76
N ASP A 194 -19.31 3.36 -13.35
CA ASP A 194 -18.60 2.42 -12.48
C ASP A 194 -18.49 3.00 -11.06
N ILE A 195 -18.83 2.19 -10.07
CA ILE A 195 -18.80 2.56 -8.66
C ILE A 195 -17.95 1.56 -7.90
N PHE A 196 -16.96 2.04 -7.15
CA PHE A 196 -16.05 1.18 -6.41
C PHE A 196 -15.55 1.82 -5.12
N ARG A 197 -15.00 0.99 -4.24
CA ARG A 197 -14.40 1.43 -2.97
C ARG A 197 -12.88 1.46 -3.06
N THR A 198 -12.28 2.36 -2.27
CA THR A 198 -10.81 2.41 -2.13
C THR A 198 -10.21 1.10 -1.66
N SER A 199 -10.94 0.32 -0.82
CA SER A 199 -10.49 -0.95 -0.26
C SER A 199 -10.10 -1.97 -1.31
N ASP A 200 -10.73 -1.92 -2.49
CA ASP A 200 -10.65 -2.98 -3.50
C ASP A 200 -9.23 -3.09 -4.11
N VAL A 201 -8.53 -1.97 -4.22
CA VAL A 201 -7.19 -1.90 -4.83
C VAL A 201 -6.19 -1.01 -4.06
N LYS A 202 -6.52 -0.66 -2.81
CA LYS A 202 -5.76 0.32 -2.00
C LYS A 202 -4.26 0.05 -1.90
N ASN A 203 -3.89 -1.22 -1.78
CA ASN A 203 -2.49 -1.63 -1.58
C ASN A 203 -1.80 -2.01 -2.90
N GLY A 204 -2.47 -1.83 -4.04
CA GLY A 204 -1.99 -2.28 -5.34
C GLY A 204 -1.02 -1.31 -6.02
N TYR A 205 -0.86 -0.08 -5.51
CA TYR A 205 0.03 0.91 -6.11
C TYR A 205 0.51 1.93 -5.08
N ASN A 206 1.61 2.62 -5.44
CA ASN A 206 2.20 3.67 -4.62
C ASN A 206 1.42 4.98 -4.78
N THR A 207 0.61 5.35 -3.78
CA THR A 207 -0.17 6.60 -3.78
C THR A 207 0.67 7.87 -3.57
N LEU A 208 1.94 7.72 -3.18
CA LEU A 208 2.87 8.81 -2.92
C LEU A 208 3.89 9.00 -4.04
N GLN A 209 3.73 8.26 -5.15
CA GLN A 209 4.59 8.39 -6.32
C GLN A 209 4.57 9.83 -6.84
N LYS A 210 5.75 10.38 -7.08
CA LYS A 210 5.95 11.66 -7.77
C LYS A 210 6.43 11.36 -9.18
N ILE A 211 5.65 11.72 -10.18
CA ILE A 211 6.01 11.58 -11.58
C ILE A 211 6.89 12.77 -11.97
N SER A 212 8.14 12.53 -12.35
CA SER A 212 9.13 13.54 -12.69
C SER A 212 10.05 13.05 -13.79
N ALA A 213 10.32 13.93 -14.79
CA ALA A 213 11.27 13.64 -15.85
C ALA A 213 12.72 13.61 -15.35
N GLU A 214 13.05 14.37 -14.28
CA GLU A 214 14.42 14.53 -13.80
C GLU A 214 14.85 13.44 -12.82
N TYR A 215 13.95 12.96 -11.98
CA TYR A 215 14.22 12.06 -10.86
C TYR A 215 13.49 10.73 -10.94
N GLY A 216 12.67 10.54 -11.99
CA GLY A 216 11.87 9.35 -12.17
C GLY A 216 12.65 8.21 -12.86
N GLN A 217 11.99 7.08 -12.97
CA GLN A 217 12.49 5.95 -13.74
C GLN A 217 12.63 6.32 -15.21
N GLN A 218 13.81 6.12 -15.80
CA GLN A 218 14.11 6.50 -17.18
C GLN A 218 14.02 5.33 -18.18
N GLY A 219 14.01 4.09 -17.73
CA GLY A 219 13.94 2.91 -18.57
C GLY A 219 12.69 2.07 -18.36
N ILE A 220 12.46 1.11 -19.27
CA ILE A 220 11.43 0.09 -19.10
C ILE A 220 11.96 -0.99 -18.18
N SER A 221 11.15 -1.39 -17.21
CA SER A 221 11.42 -2.56 -16.36
C SER A 221 10.22 -3.49 -16.33
N SER A 222 10.47 -4.77 -16.13
CA SER A 222 9.41 -5.75 -15.90
C SER A 222 9.21 -5.92 -14.39
N ASN A 223 8.01 -5.70 -13.91
CA ASN A 223 7.65 -6.03 -12.55
C ASN A 223 7.62 -7.56 -12.40
N LEU A 224 8.27 -8.05 -11.34
CA LEU A 224 8.25 -9.47 -11.04
C LEU A 224 6.83 -9.92 -10.74
N SER A 225 6.40 -11.02 -11.39
CA SER A 225 5.07 -11.58 -11.12
C SER A 225 5.00 -12.14 -9.69
N PRO A 226 3.78 -12.25 -9.09
CA PRO A 226 3.61 -12.82 -7.75
C PRO A 226 4.22 -14.20 -7.59
N TRP A 227 4.24 -15.00 -8.66
CA TRP A 227 4.87 -16.32 -8.66
C TRP A 227 6.39 -16.27 -8.38
N HIS A 228 7.11 -15.26 -8.94
CA HIS A 228 8.54 -15.05 -8.69
C HIS A 228 8.81 -14.46 -7.29
N LEU A 229 7.81 -13.79 -6.70
CA LEU A 229 7.89 -13.21 -5.37
C LEU A 229 7.48 -14.17 -4.25
N ARG A 230 7.19 -15.43 -4.59
CA ARG A 230 6.83 -16.47 -3.62
C ARG A 230 7.89 -16.58 -2.52
N GLY A 231 7.42 -16.53 -1.28
CA GLY A 231 8.29 -16.60 -0.10
C GLY A 231 8.84 -15.25 0.39
N ARG A 232 8.80 -14.17 -0.42
CA ARG A 232 9.11 -12.81 0.05
C ARG A 232 7.94 -12.16 0.77
N TYR A 233 6.72 -12.37 0.26
CA TYR A 233 5.50 -11.81 0.84
C TYR A 233 4.55 -12.95 1.21
N MET A 234 4.25 -13.07 2.50
CA MET A 234 3.24 -14.01 2.96
C MET A 234 1.88 -13.35 2.94
N THR A 235 0.89 -14.03 2.37
CA THR A 235 -0.50 -13.60 2.51
C THR A 235 -0.93 -13.73 3.98
N ARG A 236 -1.92 -12.91 4.41
CA ARG A 236 -2.48 -13.01 5.78
C ARG A 236 -2.89 -14.43 6.13
N TRP A 237 -3.42 -15.17 5.16
CA TRP A 237 -3.80 -16.57 5.32
C TRP A 237 -2.60 -17.51 5.54
N GLN A 238 -1.49 -17.29 4.83
CA GLN A 238 -0.25 -18.04 5.03
C GLN A 238 0.37 -17.75 6.39
N ILE A 239 0.32 -16.49 6.83
CA ILE A 239 0.77 -16.10 8.18
C ILE A 239 -0.11 -16.78 9.22
N MET A 240 -1.44 -16.69 9.09
CA MET A 240 -2.38 -17.36 9.99
C MET A 240 -2.15 -18.87 10.06
N LYS A 241 -2.00 -19.55 8.91
CA LYS A 241 -1.69 -20.98 8.89
C LYS A 241 -0.40 -21.30 9.65
N ARG A 242 0.66 -20.52 9.46
CA ARG A 242 1.93 -20.73 10.20
C ARG A 242 1.77 -20.49 11.69
N VAL A 243 1.03 -19.46 12.09
CA VAL A 243 0.74 -19.18 13.52
C VAL A 243 -0.08 -20.32 14.12
N ILE A 244 -1.11 -20.81 13.44
CA ILE A 244 -1.93 -21.92 13.92
C ILE A 244 -1.10 -23.22 14.03
N ILE A 245 -0.33 -23.56 12.98
CA ILE A 245 0.54 -24.73 12.99
C ILE A 245 1.60 -24.60 14.10
N GLY A 246 2.22 -23.43 14.22
CA GLY A 246 3.20 -23.14 15.28
C GLY A 246 2.60 -23.28 16.68
N SER A 247 1.39 -22.77 16.90
CA SER A 247 0.67 -22.88 18.17
C SER A 247 0.31 -24.33 18.50
N LEU A 248 -0.12 -25.11 17.50
CA LEU A 248 -0.43 -26.53 17.67
C LEU A 248 0.84 -27.34 18.00
N VAL A 249 1.93 -27.10 17.29
CA VAL A 249 3.23 -27.77 17.58
C VAL A 249 3.72 -27.37 18.96
N PHE A 250 3.67 -26.08 19.31
CA PHE A 250 4.07 -25.59 20.62
C PHE A 250 3.20 -26.20 21.72
N GLY A 251 1.86 -26.20 21.55
CA GLY A 251 0.92 -26.82 22.47
C GLY A 251 1.16 -28.32 22.64
N PHE A 252 1.47 -29.04 21.54
CA PHE A 252 1.78 -30.45 21.59
C PHE A 252 3.10 -30.71 22.33
N VAL A 253 4.16 -29.99 22.01
CA VAL A 253 5.48 -30.15 22.67
C VAL A 253 5.38 -29.82 24.17
N PHE A 254 4.73 -28.72 24.54
CA PHE A 254 4.52 -28.35 25.93
C PHE A 254 3.51 -29.28 26.65
N GLY A 255 2.45 -29.71 25.98
CA GLY A 255 1.47 -30.63 26.52
C GLY A 255 2.05 -32.01 26.82
N VAL A 256 2.86 -32.55 25.89
CA VAL A 256 3.59 -33.81 26.13
C VAL A 256 4.67 -33.63 27.18
N GLY A 257 5.42 -32.51 27.14
CA GLY A 257 6.45 -32.20 28.14
C GLY A 257 5.87 -32.08 29.55
N SER A 258 4.77 -31.33 29.71
CA SER A 258 4.10 -31.19 31.00
C SER A 258 3.44 -32.50 31.48
N GLY A 259 2.93 -33.32 30.57
CA GLY A 259 2.41 -34.66 30.88
C GLY A 259 3.49 -35.60 31.42
N ILE A 260 4.69 -35.63 30.81
CA ILE A 260 5.82 -36.42 31.26
C ILE A 260 6.36 -35.94 32.60
N VAL A 261 6.47 -34.61 32.79
CA VAL A 261 6.92 -34.03 34.07
C VAL A 261 5.87 -34.23 35.15
N GLY A 262 4.58 -34.06 34.85
CA GLY A 262 3.48 -34.32 35.76
C GLY A 262 3.40 -35.78 36.21
N HIS A 263 3.62 -36.72 35.26
CA HIS A 263 3.64 -38.15 35.57
C HIS A 263 4.85 -38.53 36.50
N LYS A 264 6.04 -37.96 36.26
CA LYS A 264 7.19 -38.16 37.14
C LYS A 264 6.98 -37.54 38.53
N LEU A 265 6.35 -36.37 38.62
CA LEU A 265 6.03 -35.72 39.91
C LEU A 265 4.95 -36.44 40.69
N PHE A 266 4.03 -37.14 40.03
CA PHE A 266 3.00 -37.93 40.71
C PHE A 266 3.54 -39.24 41.28
N LEU A 267 4.62 -39.79 40.73
CA LEU A 267 5.29 -41.00 41.21
C LEU A 267 6.31 -40.73 42.30
N SER A 268 6.70 -39.45 42.56
CA SER A 268 7.71 -39.10 43.58
C SER A 268 7.13 -38.24 44.72
N ARG A 269 5.96 -38.64 45.30
CA ARG A 269 5.52 -38.04 46.57
C ARG A 269 6.28 -38.69 47.75
N GLN A 270 7.43 -38.16 48.05
CA GLN A 270 7.95 -38.10 49.38
C GLN A 270 7.71 -36.71 49.98
N PRO A 271 7.44 -36.57 51.29
CA PRO A 271 7.07 -35.30 51.90
C PRO A 271 8.25 -34.35 51.90
N SER A 272 8.03 -33.24 51.23
CA SER A 272 9.00 -32.21 50.94
C SER A 272 9.33 -31.34 52.14
N SER A 273 10.60 -31.11 52.29
CA SER A 273 11.18 -30.00 52.99
C SER A 273 10.65 -28.62 52.45
N VAL A 274 10.34 -27.76 53.35
CA VAL A 274 9.86 -26.38 53.13
C VAL A 274 10.81 -25.64 52.20
N VAL A 275 10.31 -25.20 51.04
CA VAL A 275 11.04 -24.26 50.18
C VAL A 275 10.93 -22.88 50.80
N VAL A 276 12.03 -22.43 51.38
CA VAL A 276 12.20 -21.04 51.82
C VAL A 276 12.22 -20.15 50.57
N ALA A 277 11.31 -19.21 50.52
CA ALA A 277 11.31 -18.17 49.46
C ALA A 277 12.65 -17.43 49.44
N PRO A 278 13.18 -17.02 48.29
CA PRO A 278 14.44 -16.31 48.22
C PRO A 278 14.33 -15.02 49.03
N ILE A 279 15.14 -14.91 50.06
CA ILE A 279 15.28 -13.70 50.88
C ILE A 279 15.83 -12.63 49.96
N ILE A 280 15.02 -11.60 49.65
CA ILE A 280 15.48 -10.40 48.98
C ILE A 280 16.44 -9.72 50.00
N LYS A 281 17.73 -9.86 49.77
CA LYS A 281 18.71 -9.12 50.56
C LYS A 281 18.59 -7.65 50.18
N THR A 282 17.99 -6.88 51.06
CA THR A 282 18.05 -5.42 51.05
C THR A 282 19.22 -5.03 51.94
N ASP A 283 20.20 -4.36 51.40
CA ASP A 283 21.27 -3.81 52.19
C ASP A 283 20.77 -2.48 52.78
N GLU A 284 20.40 -2.49 54.06
CA GLU A 284 19.85 -1.32 54.75
C GLU A 284 20.93 -0.28 55.09
N THR A 285 22.19 -0.62 54.95
CA THR A 285 23.32 0.25 55.31
C THR A 285 23.75 1.17 54.18
N VAL A 286 23.47 0.80 52.94
CA VAL A 286 23.84 1.56 51.77
C VAL A 286 22.57 2.00 51.03
N PHE A 287 22.46 3.27 50.72
CA PHE A 287 21.31 3.87 50.04
C PHE A 287 21.74 4.69 48.82
N VAL A 288 20.80 4.99 47.94
CA VAL A 288 21.05 5.83 46.74
C VAL A 288 21.05 7.29 47.15
N THR A 289 22.13 8.00 46.87
CA THR A 289 22.33 9.43 47.15
C THR A 289 22.14 10.31 45.93
N GLY A 290 22.25 9.75 44.75
CA GLY A 290 22.04 10.49 43.48
C GLY A 290 21.75 9.54 42.31
N LYS A 291 21.12 10.07 41.28
CA LYS A 291 20.80 9.33 40.06
C LYS A 291 21.05 10.19 38.83
N MET A 292 21.58 9.60 37.78
CA MET A 292 21.73 10.19 36.44
C MET A 292 21.08 9.28 35.43
N GLN A 293 20.26 9.84 34.55
CA GLN A 293 19.64 9.08 33.49
C GLN A 293 20.22 9.52 32.12
N ASN A 294 20.75 8.56 31.38
CA ASN A 294 21.24 8.78 30.04
C ASN A 294 20.79 7.62 29.16
N GLU A 295 20.17 7.92 28.01
CA GLU A 295 19.72 6.94 26.99
C GLU A 295 18.97 5.71 27.52
N GLY A 296 18.14 5.88 28.56
CA GLY A 296 17.29 4.80 29.09
C GLY A 296 17.96 3.95 30.17
N VAL A 297 19.22 4.19 30.52
CA VAL A 297 19.92 3.57 31.63
C VAL A 297 20.03 4.53 32.81
N VAL A 298 19.67 4.06 34.00
CA VAL A 298 19.79 4.86 35.22
C VAL A 298 21.07 4.49 35.93
N THR A 299 22.01 5.40 36.03
CA THR A 299 23.20 5.25 36.86
C THR A 299 22.89 5.81 38.24
N VAL A 300 23.01 4.99 39.26
CA VAL A 300 22.79 5.35 40.67
C VAL A 300 24.12 5.54 41.39
N ILE A 301 24.17 6.56 42.24
CA ILE A 301 25.30 6.83 43.10
C ILE A 301 24.92 6.36 44.49
N LEU A 302 25.66 5.40 45.04
CA LEU A 302 25.44 4.84 46.37
C LEU A 302 26.12 5.68 47.45
N SER A 303 25.66 5.56 48.67
CA SER A 303 26.17 6.31 49.83
C SER A 303 27.63 5.99 50.16
N ASP A 304 28.17 4.91 49.64
CA ASP A 304 29.57 4.50 49.78
C ASP A 304 30.48 5.03 48.66
N GLY A 305 29.91 5.86 47.75
CA GLY A 305 30.65 6.49 46.64
C GLY A 305 30.73 5.66 45.35
N ARG A 306 30.18 4.43 45.32
CA ARG A 306 30.14 3.63 44.11
C ARG A 306 29.09 4.16 43.12
N MET A 307 29.42 4.13 41.83
CA MET A 307 28.50 4.42 40.74
C MET A 307 28.19 3.12 40.01
N GLU A 308 26.92 2.73 39.97
CA GLU A 308 26.48 1.48 39.40
C GLU A 308 25.28 1.70 38.48
N GLN A 309 25.15 0.85 37.46
CA GLN A 309 24.03 0.93 36.52
C GLN A 309 22.86 0.08 37.03
N SER A 310 21.67 0.69 37.07
CA SER A 310 20.43 0.01 37.39
C SER A 310 19.55 -0.07 36.17
N TYR A 311 19.13 -1.27 35.83
CA TYR A 311 18.21 -1.56 34.71
C TYR A 311 16.77 -1.80 35.17
N GLU A 312 16.56 -1.95 36.50
CA GLU A 312 15.25 -2.15 37.10
C GLU A 312 15.06 -1.20 38.27
N TYR A 313 13.92 -0.55 38.36
CA TYR A 313 13.53 0.22 39.53
C TYR A 313 12.06 -0.04 39.87
N LYS A 314 11.70 0.13 41.13
CA LYS A 314 10.32 0.02 41.64
C LYS A 314 10.00 1.26 42.47
N ILE A 315 8.78 1.76 42.32
CA ILE A 315 8.23 2.82 43.16
C ILE A 315 7.15 2.18 44.02
N ASP A 316 7.32 2.22 45.33
CA ASP A 316 6.33 1.77 46.29
C ASP A 316 6.01 2.89 47.29
N GLU A 317 5.10 2.64 48.23
CA GLU A 317 4.70 3.61 49.27
C GLU A 317 5.86 4.07 50.15
N LEU A 318 6.98 3.35 50.15
CA LEU A 318 8.18 3.61 50.95
C LEU A 318 9.29 4.30 50.17
N GLY A 319 9.05 4.67 48.89
CA GLY A 319 9.96 5.38 48.00
C GLY A 319 10.50 4.58 46.84
N THR A 320 11.40 5.17 46.07
CA THR A 320 12.00 4.52 44.88
C THR A 320 13.14 3.59 45.31
N LYS A 321 13.14 2.38 44.74
CA LYS A 321 14.21 1.39 44.92
C LYS A 321 14.84 1.06 43.58
N PHE A 322 16.14 0.97 43.53
CA PHE A 322 16.93 0.62 42.34
C PHE A 322 17.63 -0.72 42.56
N LYS A 323 17.60 -1.57 41.54
CA LYS A 323 18.26 -2.87 41.54
C LYS A 323 19.66 -2.77 40.94
N VAL A 324 20.65 -3.12 41.70
CA VAL A 324 22.05 -3.21 41.26
C VAL A 324 22.53 -4.64 41.50
N GLY A 325 22.81 -5.38 40.44
CA GLY A 325 23.10 -6.80 40.55
C GLY A 325 21.93 -7.59 41.13
N SER A 326 22.14 -8.21 42.26
CA SER A 326 21.12 -9.00 43.00
C SER A 326 20.51 -8.28 44.19
N VAL A 327 20.91 -7.02 44.48
CA VAL A 327 20.52 -6.27 45.69
C VAL A 327 19.69 -5.06 45.32
N TRP A 328 18.68 -4.75 46.13
CA TRP A 328 17.86 -3.56 46.02
C TRP A 328 18.32 -2.47 46.99
N TYR A 329 18.56 -1.28 46.48
CA TYR A 329 18.96 -0.09 47.26
C TYR A 329 17.83 0.94 47.24
N LYS A 330 17.54 1.52 48.39
CA LYS A 330 16.48 2.53 48.54
C LYS A 330 17.07 3.93 48.30
N GLU A 331 16.31 4.78 47.61
CA GLU A 331 16.62 6.20 47.46
C GLU A 331 16.38 6.91 48.80
N LYS A 332 17.34 7.72 49.25
CA LYS A 332 17.17 8.53 50.42
C LYS A 332 16.25 9.73 50.07
N SER A 333 15.08 9.78 50.67
CA SER A 333 14.16 10.91 50.61
C SER A 333 14.73 12.12 51.34
#